data_d28fed59d7395310e668cbe5faf94a4c
#
_entry.id   d28fed59d7395310e668cbe5faf94a4c
#
_cell.length_a   1.000
_cell.length_b   1.000
_cell.length_c   1.000
_cell.angle_alpha   90.00
_cell.angle_beta   90.00
_cell.angle_gamma   90.00
#
_symmetry.space_group_name_H-M   'P 1'
#
loop_
_entity.id
_entity.type
_entity.pdbx_description
1 polymer ?
#
loop_
_entity_poly.entity_id
_entity_poly.type
_entity_poly.pdbx_seq_one_letter_code
_entity_poly.pdbx_strand_id
1 'polypeptide(L)'
;LFRITIAALNVATAAGCDAFKTLNNSKKSAQGKPYELIVVCPQAEWTGEVGDSLRAIFTAPVPYLNQIEPIFDVLRVTERGFTGMVADHRNILKILVDPELKETTTAVQYDVTSDPQIVMTLQGPSDGALVKYLSENRENLVYALEKAERDRAVKANETYGNPGIESAILKTFGVEMKVPKGYTLAAQKPDFIWARNEYPTASQGFFIYSYPYEGKQSLTEEALVAARNK
;
A
#
# COMPACT_ATOMS: atom_id res chain seq x y z
N LEU A 1 -37.73 30.77 43.44
CA LEU A 1 -37.89 30.68 41.96
C LEU A 1 -36.67 31.31 41.22
N PHE A 2 -35.42 30.93 41.62
CA PHE A 2 -34.23 31.44 40.89
C PHE A 2 -33.03 30.49 41.10
N ARG A 3 -33.16 29.22 40.62
CA ARG A 3 -32.02 28.27 40.73
C ARG A 3 -31.96 27.22 39.62
N ILE A 4 -32.60 27.42 38.46
CA ILE A 4 -32.59 26.40 37.38
C ILE A 4 -31.88 26.88 36.10
N THR A 5 -31.45 28.15 36.00
CA THR A 5 -30.92 28.69 34.73
C THR A 5 -29.40 28.67 34.62
N ILE A 6 -28.64 28.23 35.63
CA ILE A 6 -27.15 28.23 35.57
C ILE A 6 -26.56 26.85 35.20
N ALA A 7 -27.31 25.76 35.33
CA ALA A 7 -26.80 24.41 35.01
C ALA A 7 -26.82 24.07 33.54
N ALA A 8 -27.62 24.75 32.71
CA ALA A 8 -27.73 24.45 31.28
C ALA A 8 -26.64 25.12 30.40
N LEU A 9 -25.96 26.15 30.93
CA LEU A 9 -24.93 26.88 30.15
C LEU A 9 -23.54 26.25 30.21
N ASN A 10 -23.28 25.39 31.20
CA ASN A 10 -21.96 24.75 31.36
C ASN A 10 -21.78 23.43 30.55
N VAL A 11 -22.85 22.85 30.03
CA VAL A 11 -22.77 21.61 29.24
C VAL A 11 -22.45 21.88 27.74
N ALA A 12 -22.85 23.04 27.23
CA ALA A 12 -22.61 23.41 25.84
C ALA A 12 -21.16 23.83 25.55
N THR A 13 -20.39 24.27 26.54
CA THR A 13 -18.99 24.68 26.38
C THR A 13 -18.00 23.51 26.43
N ALA A 14 -18.33 22.41 27.10
CA ALA A 14 -17.47 21.24 27.19
C ALA A 14 -17.45 20.41 25.86
N ALA A 15 -18.59 20.31 25.18
CA ALA A 15 -18.68 19.58 23.91
C ALA A 15 -17.95 20.28 22.75
N GLY A 16 -17.83 21.62 22.78
CA GLY A 16 -17.11 22.39 21.76
C GLY A 16 -15.58 22.25 21.84
N CYS A 17 -15.04 22.07 23.06
CA CYS A 17 -13.60 21.94 23.25
C CYS A 17 -13.07 20.58 22.83
N ASP A 18 -13.83 19.50 22.96
CA ASP A 18 -13.40 18.16 22.52
C ASP A 18 -13.51 18.00 21.01
N ALA A 19 -14.54 18.58 20.38
CA ALA A 19 -14.63 18.61 18.92
C ALA A 19 -13.52 19.45 18.28
N PHE A 20 -13.10 20.54 18.91
CA PHE A 20 -11.99 21.38 18.42
C PHE A 20 -10.63 20.73 18.65
N LYS A 21 -10.46 19.96 19.74
CA LYS A 21 -9.25 19.15 19.97
C LYS A 21 -9.14 17.97 18.97
N THR A 22 -10.26 17.36 18.60
CA THR A 22 -10.29 16.28 17.62
C THR A 22 -9.97 16.80 16.22
N LEU A 23 -10.42 17.99 15.85
CA LEU A 23 -10.11 18.65 14.57
C LEU A 23 -8.64 19.11 14.48
N ASN A 24 -8.02 19.50 15.60
CA ASN A 24 -6.61 19.90 15.63
C ASN A 24 -5.63 18.71 15.67
N ASN A 25 -6.11 17.48 15.91
CA ASN A 25 -5.29 16.27 15.96
C ASN A 25 -5.43 15.38 14.71
N SER A 26 -6.16 15.80 13.68
CA SER A 26 -6.20 15.08 12.43
C SER A 26 -4.84 15.19 11.74
N LYS A 27 -4.13 14.06 11.56
CA LYS A 27 -2.90 14.01 10.78
C LYS A 27 -3.19 14.46 9.36
N LYS A 28 -2.21 15.05 8.71
CA LYS A 28 -2.28 15.39 7.29
C LYS A 28 -2.53 14.13 6.45
N SER A 29 -3.21 14.28 5.32
CA SER A 29 -3.31 13.20 4.35
C SER A 29 -1.95 12.92 3.72
N ALA A 30 -1.58 11.65 3.64
CA ALA A 30 -0.34 11.24 3.00
C ALA A 30 -0.33 11.61 1.51
N GLN A 31 0.84 12.04 1.02
CA GLN A 31 1.07 12.47 -0.35
C GLN A 31 1.70 11.35 -1.19
N GLY A 32 1.77 11.56 -2.51
CA GLY A 32 2.39 10.65 -3.46
C GLY A 32 1.42 9.68 -4.12
N LYS A 33 1.88 9.08 -5.21
CA LYS A 33 1.13 8.08 -5.98
C LYS A 33 1.25 6.70 -5.32
N PRO A 34 0.31 5.77 -5.58
CA PRO A 34 0.50 4.37 -5.26
C PRO A 34 1.84 3.84 -5.81
N TYR A 35 2.53 3.04 -5.02
CA TYR A 35 3.83 2.45 -5.36
C TYR A 35 4.97 3.45 -5.63
N GLU A 36 4.82 4.72 -5.29
CA GLU A 36 5.91 5.69 -5.25
C GLU A 36 6.63 5.57 -3.90
N LEU A 37 7.97 5.49 -3.91
CA LEU A 37 8.81 5.28 -2.74
C LEU A 37 9.85 6.40 -2.62
N ILE A 38 9.78 7.18 -1.56
CA ILE A 38 10.84 8.13 -1.22
C ILE A 38 11.96 7.40 -0.47
N VAL A 39 13.15 7.42 -1.03
CA VAL A 39 14.37 6.91 -0.38
C VAL A 39 15.18 8.08 0.14
N VAL A 40 15.23 8.22 1.46
CA VAL A 40 16.09 9.20 2.14
C VAL A 40 17.46 8.57 2.32
N CYS A 41 18.41 8.98 1.50
CA CYS A 41 19.72 8.37 1.44
C CYS A 41 20.78 9.44 1.13
N PRO A 42 21.89 9.50 1.89
CA PRO A 42 22.99 10.41 1.59
C PRO A 42 23.57 10.12 0.20
N GLN A 43 24.31 11.08 -0.36
CA GLN A 43 24.80 11.00 -1.74
C GLN A 43 25.81 9.87 -1.92
N ALA A 44 26.70 9.67 -0.97
CA ALA A 44 27.76 8.67 -1.05
C ALA A 44 27.17 7.25 -1.15
N GLU A 45 26.28 6.91 -0.24
CA GLU A 45 25.61 5.61 -0.16
C GLU A 45 24.70 5.38 -1.39
N TRP A 46 24.04 6.44 -1.88
CA TRP A 46 23.20 6.34 -3.07
C TRP A 46 23.96 6.04 -4.36
N THR A 47 25.17 6.59 -4.50
CA THR A 47 26.04 6.35 -5.67
C THR A 47 26.94 5.13 -5.53
N GLY A 48 26.95 4.50 -4.35
CA GLY A 48 27.69 3.29 -4.04
C GLY A 48 26.85 2.02 -4.09
N GLU A 49 27.39 0.94 -3.54
CA GLU A 49 26.78 -0.41 -3.53
C GLU A 49 25.41 -0.46 -2.81
N VAL A 50 25.21 0.39 -1.80
CA VAL A 50 23.92 0.51 -1.11
C VAL A 50 22.85 0.97 -2.08
N GLY A 51 23.11 2.03 -2.83
CA GLY A 51 22.17 2.57 -3.81
C GLY A 51 21.91 1.60 -4.97
N ASP A 52 22.94 0.87 -5.42
CA ASP A 52 22.79 -0.20 -6.42
C ASP A 52 21.86 -1.31 -5.90
N SER A 53 22.06 -1.74 -4.66
CA SER A 53 21.22 -2.75 -4.01
C SER A 53 19.78 -2.29 -3.85
N LEU A 54 19.58 -1.04 -3.41
CA LEU A 54 18.24 -0.45 -3.28
C LEU A 54 17.51 -0.41 -4.62
N ARG A 55 18.17 0.05 -5.69
CA ARG A 55 17.59 0.05 -7.04
C ARG A 55 17.27 -1.37 -7.50
N ALA A 56 18.21 -2.30 -7.38
CA ALA A 56 18.01 -3.69 -7.79
C ALA A 56 16.81 -4.37 -7.08
N ILE A 57 16.51 -3.96 -5.85
CA ILE A 57 15.41 -4.51 -5.06
C ILE A 57 14.09 -3.82 -5.40
N PHE A 58 14.02 -2.50 -5.26
CA PHE A 58 12.76 -1.77 -5.28
C PHE A 58 12.31 -1.36 -6.68
N THR A 59 13.24 -1.29 -7.67
CA THR A 59 12.88 -1.10 -9.07
C THR A 59 12.93 -2.39 -9.89
N ALA A 60 12.98 -3.55 -9.25
CA ALA A 60 12.86 -4.82 -9.95
C ALA A 60 11.56 -4.88 -10.75
N PRO A 61 11.56 -5.50 -11.94
CA PRO A 61 10.37 -5.60 -12.75
C PRO A 61 9.30 -6.46 -12.07
N VAL A 62 8.04 -6.02 -12.17
CA VAL A 62 6.89 -6.85 -11.77
C VAL A 62 6.81 -8.05 -12.70
N PRO A 63 6.79 -9.29 -12.16
CA PRO A 63 6.75 -10.49 -12.99
C PRO A 63 5.49 -10.58 -13.85
N TYR A 64 5.63 -11.19 -15.02
CA TYR A 64 4.52 -11.55 -15.92
C TYR A 64 3.74 -10.37 -16.55
N LEU A 65 4.22 -9.14 -16.42
CA LEU A 65 3.66 -8.03 -17.19
C LEU A 65 4.25 -7.99 -18.61
N ASN A 66 3.42 -7.67 -19.59
CA ASN A 66 3.85 -7.53 -20.99
C ASN A 66 4.77 -6.32 -21.18
N GLN A 67 4.59 -5.28 -20.38
CA GLN A 67 5.49 -4.12 -20.31
C GLN A 67 6.28 -4.19 -19.02
N ILE A 68 7.54 -3.81 -19.08
CA ILE A 68 8.40 -3.77 -17.88
C ILE A 68 7.97 -2.59 -17.03
N GLU A 69 7.43 -2.90 -15.86
CA GLU A 69 7.08 -1.92 -14.84
C GLU A 69 7.85 -2.22 -13.55
N PRO A 70 8.45 -1.23 -12.89
CA PRO A 70 9.13 -1.45 -11.60
C PRO A 70 8.11 -1.70 -10.50
N ILE A 71 8.51 -2.46 -9.46
CA ILE A 71 7.68 -2.65 -8.27
C ILE A 71 7.36 -1.30 -7.60
N PHE A 72 8.37 -0.44 -7.48
CA PHE A 72 8.20 0.92 -6.97
C PHE A 72 8.84 1.94 -7.90
N ASP A 73 8.18 3.09 -8.03
CA ASP A 73 8.77 4.30 -8.60
C ASP A 73 9.60 5.00 -7.52
N VAL A 74 10.93 4.86 -7.60
CA VAL A 74 11.86 5.27 -6.55
C VAL A 74 12.36 6.68 -6.79
N LEU A 75 12.09 7.56 -5.83
CA LEU A 75 12.55 8.94 -5.78
C LEU A 75 13.53 9.12 -4.61
N ARG A 76 14.79 9.43 -4.94
CA ARG A 76 15.79 9.67 -3.90
C ARG A 76 15.79 11.13 -3.43
N VAL A 77 15.87 11.32 -2.12
CA VAL A 77 16.08 12.62 -1.48
C VAL A 77 17.23 12.55 -0.47
N THR A 78 17.86 13.69 -0.21
CA THR A 78 18.81 13.80 0.90
C THR A 78 18.08 14.08 2.20
N GLU A 79 18.75 13.90 3.34
CA GLU A 79 18.23 14.28 4.66
C GLU A 79 17.74 15.74 4.69
N ARG A 80 18.49 16.66 4.08
CA ARG A 80 18.11 18.08 3.98
C ARG A 80 16.87 18.32 3.12
N GLY A 81 16.65 17.48 2.12
CA GLY A 81 15.45 17.54 1.26
C GLY A 81 14.23 16.87 1.86
N PHE A 82 14.41 16.14 2.95
CA PHE A 82 13.32 15.39 3.61
C PHE A 82 12.53 16.30 4.54
N THR A 83 11.77 17.24 3.96
CA THR A 83 10.94 18.24 4.66
C THR A 83 9.61 18.47 3.97
N GLY A 84 8.65 19.07 4.66
CA GLY A 84 7.36 19.46 4.10
C GLY A 84 6.60 18.29 3.46
N MET A 85 6.12 18.47 2.23
CA MET A 85 5.35 17.45 1.52
C MET A 85 6.11 16.14 1.28
N VAL A 86 7.44 16.20 1.20
CA VAL A 86 8.27 14.99 1.03
C VAL A 86 8.24 14.14 2.30
N ALA A 87 8.23 14.77 3.48
CA ALA A 87 8.10 14.06 4.76
C ALA A 87 6.68 13.50 4.97
N ASP A 88 5.68 14.10 4.33
CA ASP A 88 4.29 13.64 4.37
C ASP A 88 4.00 12.55 3.31
N HIS A 89 5.04 12.03 2.59
CA HIS A 89 4.84 11.01 1.56
C HIS A 89 4.41 9.66 2.15
N ARG A 90 3.63 8.91 1.39
CA ARG A 90 2.97 7.67 1.84
C ARG A 90 3.93 6.50 2.11
N ASN A 91 5.02 6.40 1.34
CA ASN A 91 6.05 5.37 1.52
C ASN A 91 7.41 6.02 1.62
N ILE A 92 8.10 5.77 2.72
CA ILE A 92 9.42 6.33 3.01
C ILE A 92 10.34 5.21 3.47
N LEU A 93 11.53 5.15 2.85
CA LEU A 93 12.64 4.32 3.29
C LEU A 93 13.83 5.23 3.64
N LYS A 94 14.25 5.21 4.90
CA LYS A 94 15.42 5.93 5.37
C LYS A 94 16.62 5.00 5.48
N ILE A 95 17.75 5.44 4.99
CA ILE A 95 19.04 4.74 5.08
C ILE A 95 19.95 5.51 6.02
N LEU A 96 20.46 4.83 7.05
CA LEU A 96 21.37 5.39 8.04
C LEU A 96 22.58 4.48 8.21
N VAL A 97 23.77 5.05 8.00
CA VAL A 97 25.04 4.41 8.34
C VAL A 97 25.57 5.05 9.62
N ASP A 98 25.74 4.24 10.66
CA ASP A 98 26.26 4.68 11.95
C ASP A 98 27.26 3.63 12.47
N PRO A 99 28.58 3.94 12.45
CA PRO A 99 29.61 3.00 12.88
C PRO A 99 29.54 2.58 14.35
N GLU A 100 28.76 3.27 15.18
CA GLU A 100 28.55 2.90 16.58
C GLU A 100 27.53 1.75 16.76
N LEU A 101 26.76 1.46 15.72
CA LEU A 101 25.82 0.33 15.73
C LEU A 101 26.55 -1.01 15.70
N LYS A 102 26.03 -1.97 16.44
CA LYS A 102 26.60 -3.33 16.48
C LYS A 102 26.07 -4.25 15.38
N GLU A 103 24.89 -3.98 14.91
CA GLU A 103 24.17 -4.79 13.91
C GLU A 103 23.30 -3.94 13.01
N THR A 104 22.94 -4.51 11.87
CA THR A 104 21.98 -3.88 10.94
C THR A 104 20.57 -4.25 11.36
N THR A 105 19.71 -3.25 11.45
CA THR A 105 18.30 -3.40 11.84
C THR A 105 17.36 -2.64 10.94
N THR A 106 16.11 -3.09 10.90
CA THR A 106 15.02 -2.37 10.25
C THR A 106 13.92 -2.06 11.26
N ALA A 107 13.53 -0.79 11.32
CA ALA A 107 12.38 -0.33 12.09
C ALA A 107 11.29 0.12 11.13
N VAL A 108 10.03 -0.24 11.43
CA VAL A 108 8.85 0.19 10.67
C VAL A 108 7.93 0.97 11.58
N GLN A 109 7.53 2.17 11.14
CA GLN A 109 6.60 3.04 11.82
C GLN A 109 5.48 3.41 10.86
N TYR A 110 4.27 3.56 11.40
CA TYR A 110 3.11 3.97 10.63
C TYR A 110 2.63 5.35 11.06
N ASP A 111 2.14 6.12 10.10
CA ASP A 111 1.47 7.40 10.33
C ASP A 111 2.29 8.39 11.17
N VAL A 112 3.56 8.57 10.82
CA VAL A 112 4.49 9.43 11.58
C VAL A 112 4.13 10.91 11.43
N THR A 113 4.07 11.42 10.18
CA THR A 113 3.77 12.82 9.87
C THR A 113 2.44 12.98 9.13
N SER A 114 1.97 11.95 8.46
CA SER A 114 0.73 11.92 7.67
C SER A 114 0.04 10.57 7.80
N ASP A 115 -1.21 10.45 7.38
CA ASP A 115 -2.03 9.22 7.41
C ASP A 115 -2.72 9.04 6.05
N PRO A 116 -2.62 7.83 5.45
CA PRO A 116 -1.88 6.62 5.84
C PRO A 116 -0.42 6.64 5.33
N GLN A 117 0.54 6.47 6.20
CA GLN A 117 1.97 6.50 5.89
C GLN A 117 2.70 5.27 6.44
N ILE A 118 3.71 4.77 5.71
CA ILE A 118 4.72 3.85 6.23
C ILE A 118 6.10 4.49 6.14
N VAL A 119 6.84 4.49 7.24
CA VAL A 119 8.23 4.92 7.33
C VAL A 119 9.06 3.72 7.78
N MET A 120 9.91 3.25 6.89
CA MET A 120 10.87 2.19 7.16
C MET A 120 12.25 2.82 7.34
N THR A 121 12.96 2.50 8.42
CA THR A 121 14.33 2.94 8.65
C THR A 121 15.23 1.72 8.66
N LEU A 122 16.15 1.64 7.72
CA LEU A 122 17.22 0.66 7.65
C LEU A 122 18.51 1.33 8.13
N GLN A 123 19.10 0.79 9.19
CA GLN A 123 20.32 1.33 9.79
C GLN A 123 21.35 0.24 10.05
N GLY A 124 22.62 0.55 9.89
CA GLY A 124 23.70 -0.40 10.08
C GLY A 124 25.06 0.24 10.26
N PRO A 125 26.08 -0.55 10.71
CA PRO A 125 27.40 -0.03 11.05
C PRO A 125 28.26 0.36 9.82
N SER A 126 27.90 -0.12 8.64
CA SER A 126 28.65 0.14 7.41
C SER A 126 27.83 -0.17 6.16
N ASP A 127 28.25 0.34 5.02
CA ASP A 127 27.64 0.05 3.70
C ASP A 127 27.60 -1.46 3.41
N GLY A 128 28.70 -2.17 3.65
CA GLY A 128 28.74 -3.62 3.44
C GLY A 128 27.75 -4.39 4.31
N ALA A 129 27.52 -3.94 5.56
CA ALA A 129 26.51 -4.52 6.43
C ALA A 129 25.10 -4.25 5.94
N LEU A 130 24.82 -3.04 5.41
CA LEU A 130 23.55 -2.70 4.79
C LEU A 130 23.30 -3.51 3.51
N VAL A 131 24.29 -3.64 2.62
CA VAL A 131 24.18 -4.43 1.38
C VAL A 131 23.87 -5.89 1.69
N LYS A 132 24.59 -6.48 2.66
CA LYS A 132 24.32 -7.84 3.10
C LYS A 132 22.88 -7.99 3.61
N TYR A 133 22.46 -7.10 4.50
CA TYR A 133 21.12 -7.13 5.06
C TYR A 133 20.03 -6.97 4.00
N LEU A 134 20.20 -6.04 3.05
CA LEU A 134 19.30 -5.82 1.92
C LEU A 134 19.14 -7.09 1.09
N SER A 135 20.25 -7.79 0.81
CA SER A 135 20.22 -9.05 0.06
C SER A 135 19.47 -10.16 0.81
N GLU A 136 19.74 -10.32 2.10
CA GLU A 136 19.17 -11.39 2.94
C GLU A 136 17.67 -11.14 3.27
N ASN A 137 17.23 -9.87 3.29
CA ASN A 137 15.87 -9.48 3.70
C ASN A 137 15.02 -8.89 2.57
N ARG A 138 15.48 -9.00 1.31
CA ARG A 138 14.84 -8.41 0.13
C ARG A 138 13.33 -8.60 0.11
N GLU A 139 12.87 -9.84 0.25
CA GLU A 139 11.45 -10.17 0.15
C GLU A 139 10.61 -9.55 1.26
N ASN A 140 11.13 -9.56 2.49
CA ASN A 140 10.45 -8.98 3.64
C ASN A 140 10.32 -7.46 3.55
N LEU A 141 11.35 -6.78 3.04
CA LEU A 141 11.35 -5.33 2.87
C LEU A 141 10.34 -4.91 1.79
N VAL A 142 10.35 -5.58 0.65
CA VAL A 142 9.37 -5.35 -0.43
C VAL A 142 7.97 -5.66 0.06
N TYR A 143 7.76 -6.82 0.69
CA TYR A 143 6.45 -7.23 1.20
C TYR A 143 5.84 -6.22 2.18
N ALA A 144 6.63 -5.64 3.08
CA ALA A 144 6.14 -4.67 4.06
C ALA A 144 5.58 -3.40 3.38
N LEU A 145 6.28 -2.87 2.37
CA LEU A 145 5.84 -1.71 1.60
C LEU A 145 4.64 -2.02 0.71
N GLU A 146 4.65 -3.16 0.01
CA GLU A 146 3.51 -3.61 -0.79
C GLU A 146 2.28 -3.90 0.08
N LYS A 147 2.47 -4.48 1.27
CA LYS A 147 1.36 -4.71 2.20
C LYS A 147 0.71 -3.39 2.59
N ALA A 148 1.50 -2.36 2.89
CA ALA A 148 0.97 -1.04 3.19
C ALA A 148 0.16 -0.46 2.02
N GLU A 149 0.58 -0.66 0.76
CA GLU A 149 -0.19 -0.26 -0.42
C GLU A 149 -1.49 -1.06 -0.57
N ARG A 150 -1.44 -2.37 -0.40
CA ARG A 150 -2.65 -3.22 -0.44
C ARG A 150 -3.65 -2.84 0.65
N ASP A 151 -3.18 -2.62 1.89
CA ASP A 151 -4.05 -2.25 3.01
C ASP A 151 -4.76 -0.90 2.73
N ARG A 152 -4.05 0.08 2.13
CA ARG A 152 -4.65 1.37 1.71
C ARG A 152 -5.69 1.17 0.61
N ALA A 153 -5.41 0.32 -0.38
CA ALA A 153 -6.35 0.01 -1.44
C ALA A 153 -7.62 -0.67 -0.90
N VAL A 154 -7.47 -1.63 0.02
CA VAL A 154 -8.59 -2.28 0.69
C VAL A 154 -9.44 -1.26 1.46
N LYS A 155 -8.81 -0.43 2.30
CA LYS A 155 -9.49 0.60 3.08
C LYS A 155 -10.21 1.63 2.19
N ALA A 156 -9.59 2.04 1.10
CA ALA A 156 -10.23 2.94 0.13
C ALA A 156 -11.46 2.27 -0.53
N ASN A 157 -11.38 0.99 -0.86
CA ASN A 157 -12.48 0.26 -1.49
C ASN A 157 -13.62 -0.06 -0.51
N GLU A 158 -13.38 -0.10 0.80
CA GLU A 158 -14.47 -0.17 1.80
C GLU A 158 -15.39 1.06 1.72
N THR A 159 -14.82 2.23 1.46
CA THR A 159 -15.57 3.49 1.36
C THR A 159 -16.06 3.79 -0.07
N TYR A 160 -15.23 3.48 -1.07
CA TYR A 160 -15.44 3.83 -2.47
C TYR A 160 -15.55 2.61 -3.40
N GLY A 161 -16.05 1.48 -2.88
CA GLY A 161 -16.22 0.24 -3.64
C GLY A 161 -17.39 0.28 -4.64
N ASN A 162 -17.61 -0.84 -5.29
CA ASN A 162 -18.69 -1.08 -6.25
C ASN A 162 -19.68 -2.13 -5.71
N PRO A 163 -20.65 -1.72 -4.88
CA PRO A 163 -21.56 -2.65 -4.23
C PRO A 163 -22.41 -3.47 -5.21
N GLY A 164 -22.63 -2.97 -6.43
CA GLY A 164 -23.37 -3.72 -7.46
C GLY A 164 -22.62 -4.95 -7.93
N ILE A 165 -21.33 -4.82 -8.25
CA ILE A 165 -20.49 -5.96 -8.67
C ILE A 165 -20.19 -6.86 -7.47
N GLU A 166 -19.91 -6.30 -6.29
CA GLU A 166 -19.70 -7.06 -5.05
C GLU A 166 -20.91 -7.97 -4.73
N SER A 167 -22.13 -7.42 -4.83
CA SER A 167 -23.36 -8.19 -4.65
C SER A 167 -23.56 -9.29 -5.71
N ALA A 168 -23.19 -9.00 -6.97
CA ALA A 168 -23.27 -10.00 -8.04
C ALA A 168 -22.29 -11.17 -7.78
N ILE A 169 -21.07 -10.87 -7.35
CA ILE A 169 -20.07 -11.89 -6.99
C ILE A 169 -20.53 -12.73 -5.81
N LEU A 170 -21.01 -12.08 -4.75
CA LEU A 170 -21.53 -12.79 -3.57
C LEU A 170 -22.68 -13.73 -3.92
N LYS A 171 -23.65 -13.27 -4.73
CA LYS A 171 -24.80 -14.07 -5.16
C LYS A 171 -24.41 -15.24 -6.06
N THR A 172 -23.42 -15.05 -6.94
CA THR A 172 -23.02 -16.06 -7.93
C THR A 172 -22.11 -17.12 -7.32
N PHE A 173 -21.16 -16.71 -6.49
CA PHE A 173 -20.08 -17.59 -6.00
C PHE A 173 -20.08 -17.80 -4.48
N GLY A 174 -20.87 -17.07 -3.71
CA GLY A 174 -20.84 -17.12 -2.24
C GLY A 174 -19.55 -16.54 -1.64
N VAL A 175 -18.82 -15.73 -2.40
CA VAL A 175 -17.52 -15.13 -2.00
C VAL A 175 -17.67 -13.62 -1.85
N GLU A 176 -17.16 -13.08 -0.76
CA GLU A 176 -17.02 -11.63 -0.57
C GLU A 176 -15.75 -11.15 -1.24
N MET A 177 -15.88 -10.14 -2.10
CA MET A 177 -14.76 -9.50 -2.78
C MET A 177 -15.01 -8.00 -2.88
N LYS A 178 -14.01 -7.18 -2.51
CA LYS A 178 -14.06 -5.73 -2.70
C LYS A 178 -13.63 -5.36 -4.11
N VAL A 179 -14.47 -4.56 -4.78
CA VAL A 179 -14.24 -4.14 -6.17
C VAL A 179 -14.15 -2.62 -6.21
N PRO A 180 -13.09 -2.03 -6.79
CA PRO A 180 -12.96 -0.58 -6.90
C PRO A 180 -14.11 0.07 -7.68
N LYS A 181 -14.45 1.31 -7.32
CA LYS A 181 -15.33 2.15 -8.12
C LYS A 181 -14.72 2.37 -9.52
N GLY A 182 -15.54 2.33 -10.54
CA GLY A 182 -15.09 2.50 -11.93
C GLY A 182 -15.12 1.21 -12.74
N TYR A 183 -15.11 0.06 -12.09
CA TYR A 183 -15.39 -1.20 -12.78
C TYR A 183 -16.85 -1.28 -13.20
N THR A 184 -17.08 -1.85 -14.37
CA THR A 184 -18.42 -2.17 -14.91
C THR A 184 -18.52 -3.65 -15.16
N LEU A 185 -19.70 -4.22 -14.92
CA LEU A 185 -20.00 -5.61 -15.21
C LEU A 185 -20.11 -5.79 -16.72
N ALA A 186 -19.17 -6.49 -17.34
CA ALA A 186 -19.15 -6.74 -18.78
C ALA A 186 -19.89 -8.01 -19.16
N ALA A 187 -19.85 -9.05 -18.31
CA ALA A 187 -20.62 -10.27 -18.49
C ALA A 187 -20.93 -10.94 -17.15
N GLN A 188 -22.11 -11.58 -17.07
CA GLN A 188 -22.52 -12.39 -15.92
C GLN A 188 -23.25 -13.63 -16.43
N LYS A 189 -22.80 -14.80 -15.97
CA LYS A 189 -23.40 -16.13 -16.16
C LYS A 189 -23.48 -16.85 -14.82
N PRO A 190 -24.15 -17.99 -14.70
CA PRO A 190 -24.25 -18.72 -13.42
C PRO A 190 -22.92 -19.12 -12.80
N ASP A 191 -21.89 -19.32 -13.64
CA ASP A 191 -20.55 -19.79 -13.26
C ASP A 191 -19.41 -18.82 -13.68
N PHE A 192 -19.76 -17.62 -14.19
CA PHE A 192 -18.80 -16.67 -14.73
C PHE A 192 -19.22 -15.23 -14.53
N ILE A 193 -18.29 -14.41 -14.03
CA ILE A 193 -18.42 -12.95 -13.98
C ILE A 193 -17.17 -12.33 -14.61
N TRP A 194 -17.37 -11.33 -15.48
CA TRP A 194 -16.32 -10.50 -16.03
C TRP A 194 -16.64 -9.03 -15.75
N ALA A 195 -15.71 -8.36 -15.07
CA ALA A 195 -15.76 -6.93 -14.79
C ALA A 195 -14.52 -6.22 -15.34
N ARG A 196 -14.71 -5.01 -15.87
CA ARG A 196 -13.63 -4.21 -16.47
C ARG A 196 -13.74 -2.74 -16.12
N ASN A 197 -12.60 -2.06 -16.12
CA ASN A 197 -12.46 -0.62 -16.01
C ASN A 197 -11.68 -0.11 -17.22
N GLU A 198 -12.31 0.79 -17.99
CA GLU A 198 -11.75 1.32 -19.22
C GLU A 198 -11.11 2.68 -18.97
N TYR A 199 -9.84 2.81 -19.29
CA TYR A 199 -9.09 4.06 -19.29
C TYR A 199 -8.82 4.49 -20.76
N PRO A 200 -8.48 5.76 -21.01
CA PRO A 200 -8.24 6.23 -22.39
C PRO A 200 -7.14 5.47 -23.12
N THR A 201 -6.15 4.95 -22.41
CA THR A 201 -4.97 4.29 -22.99
C THR A 201 -4.79 2.84 -22.54
N ALA A 202 -5.62 2.35 -21.63
CA ALA A 202 -5.51 1.02 -21.07
C ALA A 202 -6.88 0.48 -20.65
N SER A 203 -7.02 -0.83 -20.62
CA SER A 203 -8.17 -1.52 -20.04
C SER A 203 -7.68 -2.46 -18.96
N GLN A 204 -8.30 -2.41 -17.79
CA GLN A 204 -8.07 -3.34 -16.71
C GLN A 204 -9.32 -4.19 -16.51
N GLY A 205 -9.15 -5.48 -16.32
CA GLY A 205 -10.29 -6.36 -16.07
C GLY A 205 -9.91 -7.54 -15.20
N PHE A 206 -10.92 -8.10 -14.59
CA PHE A 206 -10.82 -9.40 -13.94
C PHE A 206 -12.04 -10.24 -14.29
N PHE A 207 -11.87 -11.53 -14.23
CA PHE A 207 -12.99 -12.47 -14.32
C PHE A 207 -12.88 -13.49 -13.20
N ILE A 208 -14.05 -13.96 -12.77
CA ILE A 208 -14.20 -15.03 -11.78
C ILE A 208 -15.02 -16.11 -12.46
N TYR A 209 -14.55 -17.34 -12.35
CA TYR A 209 -15.30 -18.52 -12.83
C TYR A 209 -15.17 -19.66 -11.83
N SER A 210 -16.18 -20.53 -11.83
CA SER A 210 -16.17 -21.74 -11.03
C SER A 210 -16.25 -22.98 -11.93
N TYR A 211 -15.60 -24.06 -11.50
CA TYR A 211 -15.66 -25.36 -12.13
C TYR A 211 -15.59 -26.45 -11.07
N PRO A 212 -16.09 -27.68 -11.35
CA PRO A 212 -16.06 -28.77 -10.40
C PRO A 212 -14.64 -29.11 -9.93
N TYR A 213 -14.48 -29.29 -8.63
CA TYR A 213 -13.23 -29.78 -8.05
C TYR A 213 -13.21 -31.31 -8.11
N GLU A 214 -12.33 -31.87 -8.90
CA GLU A 214 -12.18 -33.32 -9.12
C GLU A 214 -10.94 -33.91 -8.42
N GLY A 215 -10.42 -33.22 -7.41
CA GLY A 215 -9.21 -33.61 -6.68
C GLY A 215 -8.01 -32.72 -6.99
N LYS A 216 -6.84 -33.04 -6.41
CA LYS A 216 -5.63 -32.19 -6.53
C LYS A 216 -5.17 -31.94 -7.97
N GLN A 217 -5.45 -32.87 -8.88
CA GLN A 217 -5.15 -32.72 -10.30
C GLN A 217 -5.89 -31.55 -10.97
N SER A 218 -7.02 -31.11 -10.42
CA SER A 218 -7.75 -29.93 -10.91
C SER A 218 -7.04 -28.61 -10.61
N LEU A 219 -6.01 -28.62 -9.74
CA LEU A 219 -5.28 -27.44 -9.29
C LEU A 219 -3.86 -27.39 -9.85
N THR A 220 -3.50 -28.23 -10.83
CA THR A 220 -2.23 -28.09 -11.55
C THR A 220 -2.28 -26.89 -12.50
N GLU A 221 -1.12 -26.35 -12.86
CA GLU A 221 -1.02 -25.22 -13.78
C GLU A 221 -1.73 -25.50 -15.10
N GLU A 222 -1.52 -26.68 -15.66
CA GLU A 222 -2.13 -27.12 -16.93
C GLU A 222 -3.65 -27.20 -16.82
N ALA A 223 -4.18 -27.73 -15.70
CA ALA A 223 -5.62 -27.83 -15.46
C ALA A 223 -6.26 -26.45 -15.29
N LEU A 224 -5.60 -25.55 -14.55
CA LEU A 224 -6.05 -24.17 -14.36
C LEU A 224 -6.08 -23.40 -15.69
N VAL A 225 -5.02 -23.52 -16.50
CA VAL A 225 -4.95 -22.90 -17.83
C VAL A 225 -6.02 -23.49 -18.76
N ALA A 226 -6.22 -24.81 -18.77
CA ALA A 226 -7.26 -25.46 -19.57
C ALA A 226 -8.68 -25.03 -19.15
N ALA A 227 -8.94 -24.89 -17.84
CA ALA A 227 -10.21 -24.40 -17.34
C ALA A 227 -10.47 -22.94 -17.73
N ARG A 228 -9.43 -22.08 -17.65
CA ARG A 228 -9.52 -20.68 -18.08
C ARG A 228 -9.83 -20.53 -19.58
N ASN A 229 -9.33 -21.42 -20.43
CA ASN A 229 -9.45 -21.33 -21.90
C ASN A 229 -10.76 -21.92 -22.45
N LYS A 230 -11.65 -22.44 -21.58
CA LYS A 230 -13.00 -22.90 -21.95
C LYS A 230 -13.98 -21.74 -22.04
#